data_8dd32ddfdf69d3afd5872b3f9db1f8c0
#
_entry.id   8dd32ddfdf69d3afd5872b3f9db1f8c0
#
_cell.length_a   1.000
_cell.length_b   1.000
_cell.length_c   1.000
_cell.angle_alpha   90.00
_cell.angle_beta   90.00
_cell.angle_gamma   90.00
#
_symmetry.space_group_name_H-M   'P 1'
#
loop_
_entity.id
_entity.type
_entity.pdbx_description
1 polymer ?
#
loop_
_entity_poly.entity_id
_entity_poly.type
_entity_poly.pdbx_seq_one_letter_code
_entity_poly.pdbx_strand_id
1 'polypeptide(L)'
;LFFKTLCAIGTHLPSSHQKTLPALERPVNIHSPHFPDLHIACCTDVNYFTHTVATIASVLENHPHRIVHIHLIAEGVDAKDLAKLRLAIGAHNGLLYLYTPPADAAQRFRVHSSPRLSTAAYYRCFLADLLPRELERVLYLDGDVIVRKPLDAFYDRPLGNWAVAAVKDYGNITAKDFERLHIPEAHGYFNSGVLLLALEQWRKDDVLAQCTAYFAAHPERIVY
;
A
#
# COMPACT_ATOMS: atom_id res chain seq x y z
N LEU A 1 12.77 4.46 1.22
CA LEU A 1 13.29 5.57 2.02
C LEU A 1 12.32 6.02 3.12
N PHE A 2 11.05 6.04 2.77
CA PHE A 2 9.95 6.61 3.51
C PHE A 2 9.63 5.93 4.86
N PHE A 3 9.68 4.62 4.91
CA PHE A 3 9.20 3.83 6.06
C PHE A 3 10.19 3.67 7.24
N LYS A 4 11.35 4.27 7.18
CA LYS A 4 12.38 4.09 8.23
C LYS A 4 12.21 4.96 9.45
N THR A 5 11.59 6.09 9.27
CA THR A 5 11.31 7.02 10.37
C THR A 5 10.28 6.46 11.33
N LEU A 6 9.45 5.52 10.86
CA LEU A 6 8.38 4.90 11.62
C LEU A 6 8.82 4.02 12.80
N CYS A 7 10.04 3.51 12.79
CA CYS A 7 10.56 2.72 13.90
C CYS A 7 10.99 3.55 15.11
N ALA A 8 10.99 4.88 15.02
CA ALA A 8 11.64 5.74 16.01
C ALA A 8 10.74 6.67 16.83
N ILE A 9 9.46 6.84 16.49
CA ILE A 9 8.63 7.88 17.16
C ILE A 9 7.26 7.29 17.55
N GLY A 10 6.96 7.28 18.82
CA GLY A 10 5.64 6.97 19.36
C GLY A 10 4.83 8.24 19.66
N THR A 11 3.51 8.10 19.57
CA THR A 11 2.39 8.83 20.21
C THR A 11 1.67 9.98 19.51
N HIS A 12 0.36 9.72 19.28
CA HIS A 12 -0.92 10.48 19.37
C HIS A 12 -1.20 11.75 18.57
N LEU A 13 -2.29 11.73 17.79
CA LEU A 13 -3.45 12.67 17.80
C LEU A 13 -4.57 12.31 16.76
N PRO A 14 -5.79 12.94 16.80
CA PRO A 14 -7.05 12.33 16.39
C PRO A 14 -7.57 12.65 14.97
N SER A 15 -8.53 11.84 14.55
CA SER A 15 -9.14 11.65 13.23
C SER A 15 -10.22 12.65 12.81
N SER A 16 -10.41 12.89 11.49
CA SER A 16 -11.73 13.11 10.89
C SER A 16 -11.77 12.98 9.35
N HIS A 17 -12.85 12.33 8.89
CA HIS A 17 -13.56 12.38 7.60
C HIS A 17 -13.20 11.46 6.46
N GLN A 18 -14.03 10.41 6.32
CA GLN A 18 -14.14 9.52 5.15
C GLN A 18 -15.34 9.88 4.27
N LYS A 19 -15.22 9.72 2.94
CA LYS A 19 -16.34 9.42 2.03
C LYS A 19 -15.96 8.23 1.17
N THR A 20 -16.62 7.10 1.41
CA THR A 20 -16.53 5.88 0.59
C THR A 20 -17.63 5.88 -0.45
N LEU A 21 -17.30 5.48 -1.68
CA LEU A 21 -18.30 5.14 -2.72
C LEU A 21 -18.99 3.81 -2.37
N PRO A 22 -20.28 3.64 -2.68
CA PRO A 22 -21.04 2.45 -2.30
C PRO A 22 -20.47 1.17 -2.93
N ALA A 23 -20.38 0.14 -2.11
CA ALA A 23 -20.03 -1.22 -2.53
C ALA A 23 -21.14 -1.77 -3.45
N LEU A 24 -20.75 -2.30 -4.61
CA LEU A 24 -21.65 -3.05 -5.47
C LEU A 24 -21.92 -4.45 -4.88
N GLU A 25 -23.15 -4.92 -5.05
CA GLU A 25 -23.65 -6.19 -4.54
C GLU A 25 -22.71 -7.38 -4.85
N ARG A 26 -22.58 -8.27 -3.87
CA ARG A 26 -21.68 -9.43 -3.89
C ARG A 26 -22.12 -10.45 -4.94
N PRO A 27 -21.21 -11.04 -5.73
CA PRO A 27 -21.46 -12.30 -6.40
C PRO A 27 -21.58 -13.42 -5.36
N VAL A 28 -22.34 -14.45 -5.73
CA VAL A 28 -22.73 -15.59 -4.90
C VAL A 28 -21.55 -16.23 -4.17
N ASN A 29 -21.75 -16.35 -2.91
CA ASN A 29 -20.92 -16.85 -1.83
C ASN A 29 -20.26 -18.21 -2.14
N ILE A 30 -18.95 -18.23 -2.37
CA ILE A 30 -18.12 -19.44 -2.29
C ILE A 30 -17.14 -19.23 -1.14
N HIS A 31 -17.62 -19.31 0.09
CA HIS A 31 -16.73 -19.39 1.24
C HIS A 31 -16.05 -20.75 1.27
N SER A 32 -14.77 -20.76 1.02
CA SER A 32 -13.92 -21.87 1.48
C SER A 32 -13.76 -21.71 3.00
N PRO A 33 -14.15 -22.70 3.82
CA PRO A 33 -14.18 -22.55 5.28
C PRO A 33 -12.80 -22.46 5.96
N HIS A 34 -11.72 -22.40 5.20
CA HIS A 34 -10.36 -22.52 5.74
C HIS A 34 -9.41 -21.35 5.47
N PHE A 35 -9.78 -20.39 4.61
CA PHE A 35 -8.90 -19.25 4.33
C PHE A 35 -9.67 -17.93 4.37
N PRO A 36 -9.28 -16.98 5.24
CA PRO A 36 -9.86 -15.63 5.22
C PRO A 36 -9.56 -14.96 3.87
N ASP A 37 -10.42 -14.01 3.48
CA ASP A 37 -10.26 -13.25 2.25
C ASP A 37 -8.88 -12.56 2.20
N LEU A 38 -8.31 -12.45 1.00
CA LEU A 38 -7.02 -11.81 0.76
C LEU A 38 -7.21 -10.35 0.34
N HIS A 39 -6.77 -9.41 1.16
CA HIS A 39 -6.83 -7.98 0.85
C HIS A 39 -5.49 -7.48 0.32
N ILE A 40 -5.49 -7.02 -0.94
CA ILE A 40 -4.33 -6.46 -1.64
C ILE A 40 -4.57 -4.98 -1.90
N ALA A 41 -3.58 -4.14 -1.63
CA ALA A 41 -3.61 -2.73 -2.00
C ALA A 41 -2.55 -2.40 -3.04
N CYS A 42 -2.92 -1.61 -4.03
CA CYS A 42 -2.01 -1.03 -5.01
C CYS A 42 -2.29 0.47 -5.16
N CYS A 43 -1.26 1.23 -5.52
CA CYS A 43 -1.37 2.65 -5.85
C CYS A 43 -0.87 2.87 -7.27
N THR A 44 -1.59 3.67 -8.06
CA THR A 44 -1.25 3.91 -9.45
C THR A 44 -1.66 5.30 -9.92
N ASP A 45 -0.97 5.79 -10.92
CA ASP A 45 -1.43 6.87 -11.80
C ASP A 45 -1.70 6.33 -13.22
N VAL A 46 -2.10 7.22 -14.12
CA VAL A 46 -2.37 6.87 -15.53
C VAL A 46 -1.16 6.24 -16.23
N ASN A 47 0.07 6.65 -15.89
CA ASN A 47 1.29 6.19 -16.55
C ASN A 47 1.67 4.77 -16.10
N TYR A 48 1.38 4.44 -14.84
CA TYR A 48 1.72 3.16 -14.23
C TYR A 48 0.58 2.14 -14.22
N PHE A 49 -0.60 2.53 -14.68
CA PHE A 49 -1.82 1.71 -14.61
C PHE A 49 -1.64 0.33 -15.27
N THR A 50 -1.05 0.29 -16.45
CA THR A 50 -0.85 -1.00 -17.19
C THR A 50 0.04 -1.97 -16.40
N HIS A 51 1.08 -1.48 -15.74
CA HIS A 51 1.94 -2.30 -14.88
C HIS A 51 1.16 -2.81 -13.67
N THR A 52 0.37 -1.94 -13.03
CA THR A 52 -0.47 -2.30 -11.89
C THR A 52 -1.53 -3.36 -12.27
N VAL A 53 -2.08 -3.31 -13.48
CA VAL A 53 -2.97 -4.36 -14.00
C VAL A 53 -2.24 -5.70 -14.08
N ALA A 54 -0.98 -5.73 -14.54
CA ALA A 54 -0.20 -6.96 -14.59
C ALA A 54 0.10 -7.51 -13.17
N THR A 55 0.42 -6.63 -12.21
CA THR A 55 0.55 -7.01 -10.80
C THR A 55 -0.72 -7.68 -10.28
N ILE A 56 -1.88 -7.02 -10.45
CA ILE A 56 -3.19 -7.54 -10.02
C ILE A 56 -3.50 -8.88 -10.67
N ALA A 57 -3.30 -9.01 -11.98
CA ALA A 57 -3.50 -10.26 -12.71
C ALA A 57 -2.65 -11.39 -12.12
N SER A 58 -1.37 -11.11 -11.83
CA SER A 58 -0.47 -12.10 -11.24
C SER A 58 -0.91 -12.54 -9.83
N VAL A 59 -1.53 -11.66 -9.05
CA VAL A 59 -2.12 -12.03 -7.76
C VAL A 59 -3.29 -12.97 -7.96
N LEU A 60 -4.24 -12.62 -8.83
CA LEU A 60 -5.46 -13.41 -9.08
C LEU A 60 -5.14 -14.81 -9.59
N GLU A 61 -4.22 -14.94 -10.54
CA GLU A 61 -3.76 -16.22 -11.08
C GLU A 61 -3.17 -17.15 -10.02
N ASN A 62 -2.51 -16.61 -9.00
CA ASN A 62 -1.90 -17.41 -7.94
C ASN A 62 -2.84 -17.69 -6.75
N HIS A 63 -4.09 -17.18 -6.77
CA HIS A 63 -5.07 -17.38 -5.69
C HIS A 63 -6.45 -17.81 -6.22
N PRO A 64 -6.56 -18.87 -7.06
CA PRO A 64 -7.83 -19.25 -7.68
C PRO A 64 -8.88 -19.74 -6.69
N HIS A 65 -8.47 -20.13 -5.48
CA HIS A 65 -9.34 -20.71 -4.44
C HIS A 65 -9.65 -19.74 -3.30
N ARG A 66 -9.28 -18.46 -3.43
CA ARG A 66 -9.45 -17.45 -2.40
C ARG A 66 -10.15 -16.22 -2.98
N ILE A 67 -11.03 -15.59 -2.24
CA ILE A 67 -11.58 -14.29 -2.65
C ILE A 67 -10.49 -13.24 -2.45
N VAL A 68 -10.19 -12.50 -3.53
CA VAL A 68 -9.18 -11.44 -3.52
C VAL A 68 -9.85 -10.08 -3.60
N HIS A 69 -9.68 -9.28 -2.55
CA HIS A 69 -10.15 -7.90 -2.49
C HIS A 69 -9.02 -6.98 -2.94
N ILE A 70 -9.19 -6.33 -4.09
CA ILE A 70 -8.23 -5.37 -4.64
C ILE A 70 -8.64 -3.96 -4.22
N HIS A 71 -7.83 -3.32 -3.39
CA HIS A 71 -7.97 -1.93 -2.99
C HIS A 71 -7.03 -1.08 -3.84
N LEU A 72 -7.57 -0.38 -4.84
CA LEU A 72 -6.80 0.41 -5.79
C LEU A 72 -6.98 1.90 -5.53
N ILE A 73 -5.89 2.58 -5.13
CA ILE A 73 -5.83 4.04 -5.14
C ILE A 73 -5.35 4.47 -6.53
N ALA A 74 -6.22 5.12 -7.31
CA ALA A 74 -5.94 5.47 -8.71
C ALA A 74 -6.12 6.96 -8.95
N GLU A 75 -5.16 7.57 -9.66
CA GLU A 75 -5.19 8.96 -10.07
C GLU A 75 -5.13 9.09 -11.60
N GLY A 76 -6.06 9.85 -12.18
CA GLY A 76 -6.08 10.18 -13.60
C GLY A 76 -6.38 9.02 -14.55
N VAL A 77 -6.77 7.85 -14.04
CA VAL A 77 -7.07 6.66 -14.86
C VAL A 77 -8.48 6.80 -15.44
N ASP A 78 -8.61 6.50 -16.73
CA ASP A 78 -9.89 6.56 -17.45
C ASP A 78 -10.93 5.58 -16.87
N ALA A 79 -12.18 6.05 -16.74
CA ALA A 79 -13.27 5.25 -16.22
C ALA A 79 -13.54 3.97 -17.03
N LYS A 80 -13.30 3.99 -18.34
CA LYS A 80 -13.45 2.83 -19.23
C LYS A 80 -12.41 1.77 -18.93
N ASP A 81 -11.18 2.15 -18.60
CA ASP A 81 -10.11 1.22 -18.26
C ASP A 81 -10.30 0.65 -16.84
N LEU A 82 -10.80 1.45 -15.91
CA LEU A 82 -11.22 0.96 -14.59
C LEU A 82 -12.40 -0.02 -14.69
N ALA A 83 -13.35 0.21 -15.61
CA ALA A 83 -14.47 -0.72 -15.85
C ALA A 83 -13.98 -2.07 -16.42
N LYS A 84 -13.04 -2.04 -17.38
CA LYS A 84 -12.40 -3.27 -17.91
C LYS A 84 -11.67 -4.04 -16.81
N LEU A 85 -10.89 -3.35 -15.97
CA LEU A 85 -10.20 -3.96 -14.85
C LEU A 85 -11.18 -4.62 -13.88
N ARG A 86 -12.29 -3.95 -13.57
CA ARG A 86 -13.35 -4.51 -12.69
C ARG A 86 -13.92 -5.81 -13.25
N LEU A 87 -14.21 -5.86 -14.55
CA LEU A 87 -14.70 -7.07 -15.21
C LEU A 87 -13.68 -8.21 -15.16
N ALA A 88 -12.41 -7.90 -15.43
CA ALA A 88 -11.33 -8.89 -15.39
C ALA A 88 -11.15 -9.46 -13.97
N ILE A 89 -11.14 -8.61 -12.95
CA ILE A 89 -11.05 -9.03 -11.55
C ILE A 89 -12.24 -9.93 -11.16
N GLY A 90 -13.47 -9.53 -11.53
CA GLY A 90 -14.67 -10.30 -11.23
C GLY A 90 -14.68 -11.69 -11.86
N ALA A 91 -14.07 -11.85 -13.04
CA ALA A 91 -13.94 -13.16 -13.69
C ALA A 91 -12.99 -14.12 -12.95
N HIS A 92 -12.19 -13.64 -11.99
CA HIS A 92 -11.20 -14.40 -11.20
C HIS A 92 -11.54 -14.44 -9.70
N ASN A 93 -12.81 -14.42 -9.32
CA ASN A 93 -13.25 -14.38 -7.92
C ASN A 93 -12.69 -13.18 -7.13
N GLY A 94 -12.43 -12.06 -7.79
CA GLY A 94 -11.93 -10.85 -7.17
C GLY A 94 -12.99 -9.77 -7.03
N LEU A 95 -12.75 -8.85 -6.12
CA LEU A 95 -13.56 -7.65 -5.89
C LEU A 95 -12.66 -6.41 -6.00
N LEU A 96 -13.09 -5.38 -6.74
CA LEU A 96 -12.36 -4.13 -6.90
C LEU A 96 -13.01 -3.00 -6.11
N TYR A 97 -12.22 -2.41 -5.22
CA TYR A 97 -12.54 -1.19 -4.48
C TYR A 97 -11.63 -0.06 -4.98
N LEU A 98 -12.26 1.03 -5.44
CA LEU A 98 -11.55 2.18 -6.00
C LEU A 98 -11.53 3.32 -4.98
N TYR A 99 -10.36 3.91 -4.80
CA TYR A 99 -10.14 5.06 -3.94
C TYR A 99 -9.49 6.18 -4.74
N THR A 100 -9.88 7.41 -4.43
CA THR A 100 -9.22 8.61 -4.95
C THR A 100 -8.23 9.10 -3.90
N PRO A 101 -7.00 9.44 -4.29
CA PRO A 101 -6.05 10.04 -3.34
C PRO A 101 -6.61 11.36 -2.80
N PRO A 102 -6.29 11.74 -1.56
CA PRO A 102 -6.66 13.06 -1.03
C PRO A 102 -6.15 14.19 -1.92
N ALA A 103 -6.95 15.23 -2.11
CA ALA A 103 -6.64 16.35 -2.99
C ALA A 103 -5.33 17.08 -2.60
N ASP A 104 -4.94 17.01 -1.33
CA ASP A 104 -3.73 17.60 -0.79
C ASP A 104 -2.52 16.64 -0.74
N ALA A 105 -2.66 15.41 -1.24
CA ALA A 105 -1.61 14.40 -1.21
C ALA A 105 -0.30 14.88 -1.84
N ALA A 106 -0.38 15.53 -3.02
CA ALA A 106 0.79 16.08 -3.68
C ALA A 106 1.45 17.23 -2.90
N GLN A 107 0.68 17.96 -2.08
CA GLN A 107 1.21 19.03 -1.23
C GLN A 107 1.90 18.48 0.02
N ARG A 108 1.34 17.42 0.61
CA ARG A 108 1.92 16.75 1.78
C ARG A 108 3.22 16.05 1.45
N PHE A 109 3.32 15.48 0.25
CA PHE A 109 4.47 14.72 -0.20
C PHE A 109 5.10 15.39 -1.44
N ARG A 110 5.62 16.61 -1.24
CA ARG A 110 6.32 17.30 -2.33
C ARG A 110 7.57 16.51 -2.73
N VAL A 111 7.49 15.89 -3.88
CA VAL A 111 8.64 15.23 -4.50
C VAL A 111 9.50 16.29 -5.13
N HIS A 112 10.66 16.58 -4.53
CA HIS A 112 11.64 17.41 -5.20
C HIS A 112 12.22 16.65 -6.40
N SER A 113 11.74 17.04 -7.58
CA SER A 113 12.37 16.86 -8.91
C SER A 113 13.05 15.52 -9.20
N SER A 114 12.32 14.39 -9.08
CA SER A 114 12.72 13.23 -9.87
C SER A 114 11.67 13.00 -10.96
N PRO A 115 12.01 13.10 -12.25
CA PRO A 115 11.07 12.80 -13.34
C PRO A 115 10.66 11.31 -13.37
N ARG A 116 11.23 10.49 -12.47
CA ARG A 116 11.02 9.04 -12.41
C ARG A 116 10.09 8.62 -11.28
N LEU A 117 9.72 9.52 -10.36
CA LEU A 117 8.88 9.17 -9.22
C LEU A 117 7.55 9.92 -9.29
N SER A 118 6.48 9.18 -9.44
CA SER A 118 5.12 9.68 -9.31
C SER A 118 4.72 9.89 -7.86
N THR A 119 3.88 10.89 -7.58
CA THR A 119 3.21 11.09 -6.29
C THR A 119 2.46 9.83 -5.86
N ALA A 120 2.00 9.01 -6.79
CA ALA A 120 1.32 7.75 -6.52
C ALA A 120 2.13 6.80 -5.63
N ALA A 121 3.46 6.87 -5.65
CA ALA A 121 4.32 6.10 -4.75
C ALA A 121 4.07 6.41 -3.26
N TYR A 122 3.56 7.59 -2.93
CA TYR A 122 3.27 8.01 -1.55
C TYR A 122 1.83 7.75 -1.12
N TYR A 123 0.93 7.37 -2.04
CA TYR A 123 -0.46 7.09 -1.70
C TYR A 123 -0.60 5.91 -0.74
N ARG A 124 0.39 5.02 -0.68
CA ARG A 124 0.45 3.94 0.33
C ARG A 124 0.37 4.45 1.77
N CYS A 125 0.76 5.70 2.03
CA CYS A 125 0.72 6.27 3.37
C CYS A 125 -0.69 6.58 3.84
N PHE A 126 -1.62 6.77 2.91
CA PHE A 126 -3.01 7.02 3.19
C PHE A 126 -3.85 5.74 3.35
N LEU A 127 -3.26 4.55 3.16
CA LEU A 127 -4.01 3.29 3.16
C LEU A 127 -4.81 3.09 4.44
N ALA A 128 -4.24 3.36 5.60
CA ALA A 128 -4.95 3.17 6.86
C ALA A 128 -6.15 4.10 7.04
N ASP A 129 -6.10 5.29 6.42
CA ASP A 129 -7.18 6.27 6.49
C ASP A 129 -8.25 6.06 5.42
N LEU A 130 -7.86 5.52 4.25
CA LEU A 130 -8.75 5.29 3.12
C LEU A 130 -9.48 3.94 3.20
N LEU A 131 -8.86 2.92 3.76
CA LEU A 131 -9.45 1.59 3.83
C LEU A 131 -10.48 1.48 4.98
N PRO A 132 -11.46 0.56 4.86
CA PRO A 132 -12.45 0.33 5.90
C PRO A 132 -11.82 0.15 7.29
N ARG A 133 -12.45 0.70 8.32
CA ARG A 133 -11.91 0.64 9.69
C ARG A 133 -11.88 -0.77 10.25
N GLU A 134 -12.78 -1.61 9.79
CA GLU A 134 -12.91 -3.01 10.17
C GLU A 134 -11.81 -3.89 9.57
N LEU A 135 -11.10 -3.38 8.54
CA LEU A 135 -10.00 -4.10 7.95
C LEU A 135 -8.76 -4.01 8.83
N GLU A 136 -8.34 -5.17 9.35
CA GLU A 136 -7.20 -5.27 10.27
C GLU A 136 -5.86 -5.22 9.55
N ARG A 137 -5.78 -5.81 8.35
CA ARG A 137 -4.55 -5.92 7.57
C ARG A 137 -4.76 -5.80 6.07
N VAL A 138 -3.74 -5.38 5.38
CA VAL A 138 -3.69 -5.35 3.91
C VAL A 138 -2.26 -5.63 3.45
N LEU A 139 -2.10 -6.37 2.36
CA LEU A 139 -0.82 -6.54 1.69
C LEU A 139 -0.71 -5.50 0.57
N TYR A 140 0.16 -4.53 0.75
CA TYR A 140 0.48 -3.56 -0.28
C TYR A 140 1.52 -4.14 -1.25
N LEU A 141 1.27 -3.94 -2.54
CA LEU A 141 2.19 -4.27 -3.63
C LEU A 141 2.38 -3.04 -4.52
N ASP A 142 3.64 -2.75 -4.86
CA ASP A 142 3.95 -1.79 -5.92
C ASP A 142 3.40 -2.29 -7.27
N GLY A 143 3.08 -1.36 -8.17
CA GLY A 143 2.43 -1.67 -9.45
C GLY A 143 3.31 -2.42 -10.47
N ASP A 144 4.56 -2.72 -10.15
CA ASP A 144 5.52 -3.45 -10.99
C ASP A 144 6.00 -4.77 -10.37
N VAL A 145 5.27 -5.27 -9.40
CA VAL A 145 5.53 -6.57 -8.76
C VAL A 145 4.82 -7.69 -9.52
N ILE A 146 5.51 -8.79 -9.79
CA ILE A 146 4.91 -10.01 -10.35
C ILE A 146 4.89 -11.11 -9.31
N VAL A 147 3.69 -11.50 -8.91
CA VAL A 147 3.45 -12.60 -7.97
C VAL A 147 3.58 -13.93 -8.71
N ARG A 148 4.43 -14.83 -8.23
CA ARG A 148 4.75 -16.11 -8.86
C ARG A 148 4.30 -17.33 -8.08
N LYS A 149 3.82 -17.12 -6.84
CA LYS A 149 3.37 -18.18 -5.93
C LYS A 149 2.31 -17.60 -4.99
N PRO A 150 1.47 -18.44 -4.36
CA PRO A 150 0.52 -17.99 -3.33
C PRO A 150 1.18 -17.16 -2.24
N LEU A 151 0.52 -16.09 -1.82
CA LEU A 151 0.98 -15.14 -0.82
C LEU A 151 0.49 -15.49 0.59
N ASP A 152 -0.28 -16.58 0.74
CA ASP A 152 -0.98 -16.96 1.97
C ASP A 152 -0.04 -16.98 3.18
N ALA A 153 1.08 -17.69 3.08
CA ALA A 153 2.04 -17.82 4.19
C ALA A 153 2.64 -16.47 4.64
N PHE A 154 2.70 -15.48 3.74
CA PHE A 154 3.14 -14.13 4.07
C PHE A 154 2.00 -13.30 4.64
N TYR A 155 0.82 -13.35 3.99
CA TYR A 155 -0.36 -12.58 4.39
C TYR A 155 -0.87 -12.98 5.78
N ASP A 156 -0.91 -14.28 6.07
CA ASP A 156 -1.44 -14.83 7.32
C ASP A 156 -0.43 -14.77 8.48
N ARG A 157 0.78 -14.27 8.23
CA ARG A 157 1.81 -14.11 9.27
C ARG A 157 1.32 -13.21 10.40
N PRO A 158 1.44 -13.64 11.67
CA PRO A 158 1.12 -12.78 12.78
C PRO A 158 2.09 -11.61 12.87
N LEU A 159 1.58 -10.41 12.99
CA LEU A 159 2.37 -9.18 13.13
C LEU A 159 2.59 -8.79 14.60
N GLY A 160 1.81 -9.33 15.55
CA GLY A 160 1.88 -8.90 16.95
C GLY A 160 1.66 -7.39 17.07
N ASN A 161 2.61 -6.69 17.69
CA ASN A 161 2.56 -5.24 17.89
C ASN A 161 3.27 -4.45 16.76
N TRP A 162 3.70 -5.12 15.67
CA TRP A 162 4.38 -4.45 14.57
C TRP A 162 3.37 -3.84 13.60
N ALA A 163 3.62 -2.60 13.20
CA ALA A 163 2.80 -1.89 12.22
C ALA A 163 3.00 -2.42 10.79
N VAL A 164 4.15 -3.05 10.51
CA VAL A 164 4.51 -3.52 9.17
C VAL A 164 5.46 -4.72 9.21
N ALA A 165 5.26 -5.66 8.28
CA ALA A 165 6.28 -6.62 7.88
C ALA A 165 6.69 -6.37 6.43
N ALA A 166 8.00 -6.42 6.18
CA ALA A 166 8.59 -6.17 4.87
C ALA A 166 9.86 -7.02 4.68
N VAL A 167 10.31 -7.14 3.44
CA VAL A 167 11.56 -7.83 3.12
C VAL A 167 12.73 -6.86 3.31
N LYS A 168 13.79 -7.32 3.98
CA LYS A 168 15.02 -6.53 4.12
C LYS A 168 15.57 -6.21 2.73
N ASP A 169 15.92 -4.95 2.52
CA ASP A 169 16.61 -4.54 1.29
C ASP A 169 18.12 -4.79 1.48
N TYR A 170 18.64 -5.72 0.66
CA TYR A 170 20.07 -6.06 0.62
C TYR A 170 20.79 -5.32 -0.51
N GLY A 171 20.07 -4.43 -1.23
CA GLY A 171 20.58 -3.77 -2.41
C GLY A 171 21.54 -2.61 -2.12
N ASN A 172 21.27 -1.48 -2.72
CA ASN A 172 22.20 -0.37 -2.87
C ASN A 172 22.26 0.62 -1.69
N ILE A 173 21.91 0.19 -0.46
CA ILE A 173 21.97 1.08 0.69
C ILE A 173 23.37 1.07 1.33
N THR A 174 23.94 2.24 1.53
CA THR A 174 25.27 2.43 2.10
C THR A 174 25.22 3.06 3.49
N ALA A 175 26.33 3.04 4.22
CA ALA A 175 26.45 3.74 5.49
C ALA A 175 26.11 5.24 5.38
N LYS A 176 26.46 5.89 4.26
CA LYS A 176 26.10 7.28 3.98
C LYS A 176 24.59 7.51 3.88
N ASP A 177 23.84 6.53 3.40
CA ASP A 177 22.38 6.64 3.35
C ASP A 177 21.77 6.55 4.74
N PHE A 178 22.29 5.69 5.60
CA PHE A 178 21.87 5.61 7.01
C PHE A 178 22.17 6.94 7.75
N GLU A 179 23.34 7.51 7.53
CA GLU A 179 23.73 8.81 8.10
C GLU A 179 22.81 9.92 7.58
N ARG A 180 22.63 10.04 6.25
CA ARG A 180 21.74 11.03 5.63
C ARG A 180 20.32 10.94 6.14
N LEU A 181 19.82 9.73 6.36
CA LEU A 181 18.46 9.46 6.82
C LEU A 181 18.31 9.56 8.34
N HIS A 182 19.41 9.69 9.06
CA HIS A 182 19.46 9.65 10.54
C HIS A 182 18.80 8.38 11.11
N ILE A 183 19.10 7.24 10.51
CA ILE A 183 18.57 5.95 10.94
C ILE A 183 19.73 5.09 11.45
N PRO A 184 19.62 4.49 12.63
CA PRO A 184 20.64 3.54 13.09
C PRO A 184 20.80 2.38 12.10
N GLU A 185 22.03 2.11 11.68
CA GLU A 185 22.32 1.01 10.74
C GLU A 185 21.84 -0.35 11.26
N ALA A 186 21.87 -0.54 12.59
CA ALA A 186 21.37 -1.73 13.26
C ALA A 186 19.89 -2.03 12.97
N HIS A 187 19.07 -1.03 12.64
CA HIS A 187 17.67 -1.22 12.28
C HIS A 187 17.49 -1.82 10.86
N GLY A 188 18.54 -1.80 10.06
CA GLY A 188 18.51 -2.30 8.69
C GLY A 188 17.66 -1.44 7.75
N TYR A 189 17.52 -1.88 6.52
CA TYR A 189 16.70 -1.25 5.48
C TYR A 189 15.78 -2.27 4.83
N PHE A 190 14.54 -1.90 4.54
CA PHE A 190 13.59 -2.78 3.90
C PHE A 190 13.08 -2.22 2.58
N ASN A 191 12.74 -3.12 1.67
CA ASN A 191 12.08 -2.78 0.43
C ASN A 191 10.63 -2.39 0.71
N SER A 192 10.17 -1.26 0.20
CA SER A 192 8.82 -0.75 0.44
C SER A 192 7.80 -1.16 -0.63
N GLY A 193 8.20 -1.93 -1.63
CA GLY A 193 7.32 -2.39 -2.71
C GLY A 193 6.43 -3.57 -2.33
N VAL A 194 6.72 -4.26 -1.22
CA VAL A 194 5.91 -5.36 -0.67
C VAL A 194 5.80 -5.18 0.84
N LEU A 195 4.62 -4.80 1.34
CA LEU A 195 4.39 -4.48 2.75
C LEU A 195 3.13 -5.14 3.26
N LEU A 196 3.25 -6.00 4.27
CA LEU A 196 2.09 -6.42 5.04
C LEU A 196 1.85 -5.42 6.16
N LEU A 197 0.73 -4.71 6.10
CA LEU A 197 0.38 -3.62 7.01
C LEU A 197 -0.63 -4.08 8.05
N ALA A 198 -0.35 -3.84 9.34
CA ALA A 198 -1.33 -3.92 10.42
C ALA A 198 -2.05 -2.57 10.52
N LEU A 199 -3.24 -2.46 9.91
CA LEU A 199 -3.92 -1.18 9.74
C LEU A 199 -4.36 -0.56 11.06
N GLU A 200 -4.74 -1.37 12.05
CA GLU A 200 -5.07 -0.89 13.38
C GLU A 200 -3.85 -0.24 14.05
N GLN A 201 -2.69 -0.93 14.02
CA GLN A 201 -1.46 -0.35 14.58
C GLN A 201 -1.02 0.88 13.82
N TRP A 202 -1.18 0.88 12.48
CA TRP A 202 -0.88 2.01 11.62
C TRP A 202 -1.70 3.26 11.98
N ARG A 203 -3.01 3.07 12.25
CA ARG A 203 -3.91 4.14 12.72
C ARG A 203 -3.55 4.61 14.12
N LYS A 204 -3.29 3.66 15.03
CA LYS A 204 -2.91 3.96 16.42
C LYS A 204 -1.64 4.79 16.52
N ASP A 205 -0.66 4.48 15.67
CA ASP A 205 0.62 5.18 15.64
C ASP A 205 0.56 6.47 14.80
N ASP A 206 -0.57 6.78 14.17
CA ASP A 206 -0.76 7.92 13.25
C ASP A 206 0.38 8.04 12.23
N VAL A 207 0.63 6.94 11.53
CA VAL A 207 1.74 6.81 10.59
C VAL A 207 1.70 7.87 9.51
N LEU A 208 0.52 8.27 9.03
CA LEU A 208 0.37 9.31 8.03
C LEU A 208 0.89 10.66 8.52
N ALA A 209 0.53 11.07 9.75
CA ALA A 209 1.01 12.33 10.32
C ALA A 209 2.51 12.31 10.54
N GLN A 210 3.07 11.20 11.04
CA GLN A 210 4.51 11.04 11.20
C GLN A 210 5.26 11.16 9.87
N CYS A 211 4.74 10.50 8.83
CA CYS A 211 5.29 10.58 7.50
C CYS A 211 5.25 12.02 6.96
N THR A 212 4.11 12.67 7.05
CA THR A 212 3.91 14.05 6.58
C THR A 212 4.84 15.02 7.32
N ALA A 213 4.95 14.90 8.64
CA ALA A 213 5.84 15.73 9.46
C ALA A 213 7.32 15.52 9.08
N TYR A 214 7.73 14.27 8.83
CA TYR A 214 9.11 14.00 8.41
C TYR A 214 9.43 14.61 7.04
N PHE A 215 8.53 14.52 6.08
CA PHE A 215 8.70 15.13 4.76
C PHE A 215 8.79 16.66 4.84
N ALA A 216 7.95 17.27 5.66
CA ALA A 216 7.96 18.71 5.87
C ALA A 216 9.25 19.18 6.56
N ALA A 217 9.76 18.42 7.53
CA ALA A 217 10.93 18.78 8.30
C ALA A 217 12.26 18.50 7.57
N HIS A 218 12.30 17.54 6.65
CA HIS A 218 13.53 17.03 6.03
C HIS A 218 13.43 16.84 4.51
N PRO A 219 13.01 17.86 3.75
CA PRO A 219 12.87 17.73 2.30
C PRO A 219 14.21 17.39 1.61
N GLU A 220 15.33 17.83 2.16
CA GLU A 220 16.69 17.59 1.66
C GLU A 220 17.12 16.11 1.76
N ARG A 221 16.46 15.32 2.62
CA ARG A 221 16.75 13.89 2.80
C ARG A 221 16.00 12.99 1.85
N ILE A 222 14.97 13.54 1.20
CA ILE A 222 14.12 12.82 0.25
C ILE A 222 14.80 12.92 -1.13
N VAL A 223 15.74 12.02 -1.40
CA VAL A 223 16.53 11.96 -2.64
C VAL A 223 16.31 10.59 -3.28
N TYR A 224 16.15 10.57 -4.61
CA TYR A 224 15.97 9.36 -5.44
C TYR A 224 17.06 9.27 -6.51
#